data_18351c91897f104ca40757f200e3d600
#
_entry.id   18351c91897f104ca40757f200e3d600
#
_cell.length_a   1.000
_cell.length_b   1.000
_cell.length_c   1.000
_cell.angle_alpha   90.00
_cell.angle_beta   90.00
_cell.angle_gamma   90.00
#
_symmetry.space_group_name_H-M   'P 1'
#
loop_
_entity.id
_entity.type
_entity.pdbx_description
1 polymer ?
#
loop_
_entity_poly.entity_id
_entity_poly.type
_entity_poly.pdbx_seq_one_letter_code
_entity_poly.pdbx_strand_id
1 'polypeptide(L)'
;KGSFLANLNQSDVNAVKIGLTGTPLIGVTAGNVNTRELFGDYIHKYYYNASIADGYTLRLIREAISSQYKAELQAALAQLEVEKGSFDRKEIYAHPHFVRPMLDYILDDFAKFRKTNQDDSLGAMVVCDSAEQARQLFEHFQTASDHNFTAALILHDVGTKDERDQWVKDFKAGKTDILFVYNMLLTGFDAPRLKKLYLGRLIKAHNLLQTLTRVNRTYKSYRYGYVVDFADIEREFDKTNRAYWDELSNELGDEIGSYSQ
;
A
#
# COMPACT_ATOMS: atom_id res chain seq x y z
N LYS A 1 7.64 -15.34 12.32
CA LYS A 1 6.66 -14.65 13.23
C LYS A 1 6.04 -15.63 14.24
N GLY A 2 5.83 -16.91 13.88
CA GLY A 2 5.27 -17.91 14.80
C GLY A 2 6.17 -18.26 15.98
N SER A 3 7.49 -18.33 15.78
CA SER A 3 8.45 -18.67 16.85
C SER A 3 8.56 -17.60 17.93
N PHE A 4 8.49 -16.31 17.57
CA PHE A 4 8.53 -15.23 18.57
C PHE A 4 7.33 -15.26 19.52
N LEU A 5 6.13 -15.44 19.00
CA LEU A 5 4.89 -15.52 19.79
C LEU A 5 4.84 -16.80 20.64
N ALA A 6 5.30 -17.93 20.09
CA ALA A 6 5.42 -19.18 20.84
C ALA A 6 6.41 -19.01 22.00
N ASN A 7 7.57 -18.40 21.76
CA ASN A 7 8.57 -18.11 22.80
C ASN A 7 8.04 -17.11 23.84
N LEU A 8 7.33 -16.07 23.42
CA LEU A 8 6.70 -15.11 24.32
C LEU A 8 5.63 -15.77 25.22
N ASN A 9 4.84 -16.70 24.65
CA ASN A 9 3.84 -17.45 25.43
C ASN A 9 4.46 -18.44 26.40
N GLN A 10 5.63 -19.00 26.09
CA GLN A 10 6.35 -19.92 26.97
C GLN A 10 7.13 -19.20 28.07
N SER A 11 7.67 -18.00 27.78
CA SER A 11 8.52 -17.27 28.72
C SER A 11 7.76 -16.62 29.87
N ASP A 12 6.47 -16.33 29.70
CA ASP A 12 5.66 -15.69 30.74
C ASP A 12 4.21 -16.18 30.70
N VAL A 13 3.99 -17.31 31.34
CA VAL A 13 2.68 -18.01 31.37
C VAL A 13 1.63 -17.24 32.17
N ASN A 14 2.07 -16.43 33.15
CA ASN A 14 1.20 -15.71 34.08
C ASN A 14 0.92 -14.26 33.68
N ALA A 15 1.53 -13.76 32.60
CA ALA A 15 1.33 -12.38 32.16
C ALA A 15 -0.01 -12.21 31.44
N VAL A 16 -0.71 -11.13 31.77
CA VAL A 16 -1.84 -10.66 30.98
C VAL A 16 -1.31 -10.07 29.68
N LYS A 17 -1.72 -10.59 28.53
CA LYS A 17 -1.27 -10.15 27.21
C LYS A 17 -2.39 -9.37 26.53
N ILE A 18 -2.10 -8.12 26.19
CA ILE A 18 -3.03 -7.23 25.48
C ILE A 18 -2.45 -6.92 24.11
N GLY A 19 -3.19 -7.25 23.04
CA GLY A 19 -2.84 -6.91 21.66
C GLY A 19 -3.58 -5.66 21.20
N LEU A 20 -2.86 -4.70 20.60
CA LEU A 20 -3.42 -3.53 19.94
C LEU A 20 -3.08 -3.61 18.45
N THR A 21 -4.09 -3.61 17.58
CA THR A 21 -3.90 -3.66 16.12
C THR A 21 -5.03 -2.95 15.40
N GLY A 22 -4.71 -2.20 14.36
CA GLY A 22 -5.71 -1.66 13.41
C GLY A 22 -6.11 -2.65 12.32
N THR A 23 -5.46 -3.83 12.26
CA THR A 23 -5.66 -4.85 11.23
C THR A 23 -5.51 -6.24 11.87
N PRO A 24 -6.53 -6.73 12.60
CA PRO A 24 -6.48 -8.06 13.19
C PRO A 24 -6.33 -9.15 12.12
N LEU A 25 -5.72 -10.27 12.47
CA LEU A 25 -5.67 -11.45 11.61
C LEU A 25 -7.01 -12.18 11.72
N ILE A 26 -7.74 -12.21 10.62
CA ILE A 26 -9.09 -12.77 10.51
C ILE A 26 -9.03 -14.04 9.66
N GLY A 27 -9.77 -15.05 10.09
CA GLY A 27 -9.94 -16.31 9.37
C GLY A 27 -8.78 -17.29 9.54
N VAL A 28 -9.10 -18.57 9.42
CA VAL A 28 -8.15 -19.68 9.49
C VAL A 28 -7.64 -19.96 8.08
N THR A 29 -6.50 -19.40 7.69
CA THR A 29 -5.74 -19.92 6.56
C THR A 29 -4.70 -20.91 7.12
N ALA A 30 -4.53 -22.05 6.48
CA ALA A 30 -3.61 -23.10 6.92
C ALA A 30 -2.22 -22.50 7.24
N GLY A 31 -1.84 -22.56 8.53
CA GLY A 31 -0.56 -22.05 9.05
C GLY A 31 -0.57 -20.62 9.61
N ASN A 32 -1.70 -19.90 9.61
CA ASN A 32 -1.82 -18.58 10.26
C ASN A 32 -2.74 -18.68 11.49
N VAL A 33 -2.24 -18.25 12.62
CA VAL A 33 -2.99 -18.18 13.88
C VAL A 33 -3.85 -16.92 13.86
N ASN A 34 -5.14 -17.05 14.17
CA ASN A 34 -6.08 -15.95 14.31
C ASN A 34 -5.73 -15.08 15.53
N THR A 35 -6.02 -13.77 15.46
CA THR A 35 -5.79 -12.84 16.56
C THR A 35 -6.51 -13.27 17.84
N ARG A 36 -7.73 -13.84 17.75
CA ARG A 36 -8.48 -14.37 18.88
C ARG A 36 -7.84 -15.60 19.52
N GLU A 37 -7.24 -16.48 18.71
CA GLU A 37 -6.51 -17.64 19.24
C GLU A 37 -5.27 -17.22 20.04
N LEU A 38 -4.70 -16.05 19.74
CA LEU A 38 -3.51 -15.53 20.40
C LEU A 38 -3.81 -14.74 21.67
N PHE A 39 -4.87 -13.93 21.65
CA PHE A 39 -5.15 -12.93 22.70
C PHE A 39 -6.51 -13.09 23.35
N GLY A 40 -7.35 -14.04 22.91
CA GLY A 40 -8.71 -14.20 23.37
C GLY A 40 -9.68 -13.21 22.70
N ASP A 41 -10.83 -12.99 23.30
CA ASP A 41 -11.85 -12.10 22.76
C ASP A 41 -11.44 -10.62 22.75
N TYR A 42 -12.03 -9.85 21.85
CA TYR A 42 -11.78 -8.42 21.76
C TYR A 42 -12.33 -7.67 22.99
N ILE A 43 -11.47 -6.91 23.64
CA ILE A 43 -11.85 -6.04 24.76
C ILE A 43 -12.57 -4.79 24.22
N HIS A 44 -12.12 -4.27 23.06
CA HIS A 44 -12.69 -3.10 22.39
C HIS A 44 -12.56 -3.24 20.89
N LYS A 45 -13.54 -2.77 20.15
CA LYS A 45 -13.60 -2.78 18.70
C LYS A 45 -13.90 -1.36 18.20
N TYR A 46 -13.12 -0.91 17.24
CA TYR A 46 -13.33 0.37 16.58
C TYR A 46 -13.12 0.20 15.08
N TYR A 47 -14.22 0.12 14.36
CA TYR A 47 -14.23 -0.27 12.97
C TYR A 47 -13.93 0.89 12.02
N TYR A 48 -13.52 0.54 10.79
CA TYR A 48 -13.13 1.48 9.75
C TYR A 48 -14.24 2.48 9.39
N ASN A 49 -15.49 2.03 9.27
CA ASN A 49 -16.64 2.88 9.01
C ASN A 49 -16.93 3.85 10.15
N ALA A 50 -16.83 3.42 11.40
CA ALA A 50 -16.93 4.30 12.55
C ALA A 50 -15.79 5.35 12.54
N SER A 51 -14.57 4.91 12.27
CA SER A 51 -13.41 5.81 12.17
C SER A 51 -13.56 6.84 11.04
N ILE A 52 -14.22 6.48 9.92
CA ILE A 52 -14.55 7.42 8.85
C ILE A 52 -15.64 8.42 9.31
N ALA A 53 -16.68 7.92 9.96
CA ALA A 53 -17.78 8.76 10.45
C ALA A 53 -17.27 9.77 11.49
N ASP A 54 -16.37 9.36 12.37
CA ASP A 54 -15.74 10.20 13.39
C ASP A 54 -14.64 11.12 12.82
N GLY A 55 -14.30 11.01 11.54
CA GLY A 55 -13.32 11.85 10.88
C GLY A 55 -11.86 11.51 11.15
N TYR A 56 -11.56 10.34 11.76
CA TYR A 56 -10.17 9.92 12.01
C TYR A 56 -9.51 9.23 10.83
N THR A 57 -10.31 8.71 9.89
CA THR A 57 -9.83 7.93 8.76
C THR A 57 -10.49 8.39 7.48
N LEU A 58 -9.74 8.43 6.37
CA LEU A 58 -10.27 8.79 5.06
C LEU A 58 -10.79 7.56 4.31
N ARG A 59 -11.77 7.77 3.44
CA ARG A 59 -12.19 6.75 2.47
C ARG A 59 -11.09 6.53 1.44
N LEU A 60 -11.04 5.33 0.88
CA LEU A 60 -10.11 4.96 -0.18
C LEU A 60 -10.86 4.91 -1.52
N ILE A 61 -10.29 5.56 -2.53
CA ILE A 61 -10.72 5.46 -3.91
C ILE A 61 -9.69 4.65 -4.68
N ARG A 62 -10.11 3.53 -5.25
CA ARG A 62 -9.30 2.75 -6.20
C ARG A 62 -9.50 3.30 -7.61
N GLU A 63 -8.41 3.62 -8.26
CA GLU A 63 -8.37 4.07 -9.65
C GLU A 63 -7.71 2.98 -10.49
N ALA A 64 -8.42 2.50 -11.52
CA ALA A 64 -7.81 1.63 -12.53
C ALA A 64 -6.96 2.44 -13.50
N ILE A 65 -5.83 1.88 -13.93
CA ILE A 65 -5.04 2.49 -15.01
C ILE A 65 -5.86 2.60 -16.31
N SER A 66 -5.59 3.62 -17.11
CA SER A 66 -6.31 3.85 -18.36
C SER A 66 -6.19 2.67 -19.33
N SER A 67 -7.22 2.46 -20.16
CA SER A 67 -7.24 1.39 -21.16
C SER A 67 -6.11 1.53 -22.17
N GLN A 68 -5.73 2.76 -22.53
CA GLN A 68 -4.58 3.03 -23.40
C GLN A 68 -3.29 2.53 -22.79
N TYR A 69 -3.02 2.86 -21.53
CA TYR A 69 -1.82 2.42 -20.83
C TYR A 69 -1.79 0.88 -20.63
N LYS A 70 -2.95 0.26 -20.36
CA LYS A 70 -3.05 -1.22 -20.34
C LYS A 70 -2.65 -1.83 -21.68
N ALA A 71 -3.07 -1.24 -22.80
CA ALA A 71 -2.71 -1.71 -24.13
C ALA A 71 -1.20 -1.55 -24.41
N GLU A 72 -0.61 -0.44 -24.01
CA GLU A 72 0.84 -0.19 -24.12
C GLU A 72 1.66 -1.20 -23.32
N LEU A 73 1.25 -1.48 -22.07
CA LEU A 73 1.88 -2.52 -21.26
C LEU A 73 1.74 -3.93 -21.87
N GLN A 74 0.57 -4.28 -22.38
CA GLN A 74 0.34 -5.57 -23.02
C GLN A 74 1.20 -5.73 -24.29
N ALA A 75 1.34 -4.67 -25.08
CA ALA A 75 2.20 -4.66 -26.25
C ALA A 75 3.69 -4.83 -25.86
N ALA A 76 4.14 -4.13 -24.83
CA ALA A 76 5.50 -4.25 -24.30
C ALA A 76 5.78 -5.68 -23.77
N LEU A 77 4.83 -6.28 -23.06
CA LEU A 77 4.93 -7.66 -22.57
C LEU A 77 5.02 -8.65 -23.73
N ALA A 78 4.14 -8.53 -24.74
CA ALA A 78 4.14 -9.40 -25.90
C ALA A 78 5.46 -9.31 -26.70
N GLN A 79 6.01 -8.11 -26.85
CA GLN A 79 7.31 -7.93 -27.52
C GLN A 79 8.44 -8.60 -26.74
N LEU A 80 8.48 -8.46 -25.41
CA LEU A 80 9.49 -9.08 -24.57
C LEU A 80 9.41 -10.62 -24.58
N GLU A 81 8.19 -11.18 -24.58
CA GLU A 81 7.97 -12.63 -24.68
C GLU A 81 8.48 -13.19 -26.00
N VAL A 82 8.33 -12.47 -27.11
CA VAL A 82 8.86 -12.88 -28.43
C VAL A 82 10.38 -12.81 -28.48
N GLU A 83 11.00 -11.79 -27.86
CA GLU A 83 12.45 -11.59 -27.95
C GLU A 83 13.27 -12.60 -27.14
N LYS A 84 12.74 -13.13 -26.06
CA LYS A 84 13.56 -13.87 -25.08
C LYS A 84 13.03 -15.25 -24.63
N GLY A 85 11.85 -15.67 -25.01
CA GLY A 85 11.32 -17.03 -24.81
C GLY A 85 10.60 -17.24 -23.46
N SER A 86 11.25 -17.50 -22.34
CA SER A 86 10.61 -17.61 -21.03
C SER A 86 11.28 -16.70 -20.01
N PHE A 87 10.47 -15.88 -19.31
CA PHE A 87 10.97 -14.94 -18.32
C PHE A 87 10.46 -15.22 -16.93
N ASP A 88 11.29 -14.89 -15.91
CA ASP A 88 10.76 -14.61 -14.59
C ASP A 88 9.96 -13.28 -14.67
N ARG A 89 8.74 -13.31 -14.14
CA ARG A 89 7.85 -12.16 -14.03
C ARG A 89 8.56 -10.91 -13.49
N LYS A 90 9.46 -11.06 -12.52
CA LYS A 90 10.21 -9.97 -11.93
C LYS A 90 11.16 -9.28 -12.89
N GLU A 91 11.77 -10.04 -13.81
CA GLU A 91 12.63 -9.49 -14.86
C GLU A 91 11.86 -8.65 -15.86
N ILE A 92 10.66 -9.12 -16.25
CA ILE A 92 9.75 -8.39 -17.14
C ILE A 92 9.34 -7.05 -16.52
N TYR A 93 8.90 -7.07 -15.27
CA TYR A 93 8.42 -5.86 -14.59
C TYR A 93 9.54 -4.86 -14.25
N ALA A 94 10.80 -5.29 -14.24
CA ALA A 94 11.97 -4.42 -14.10
C ALA A 94 12.58 -3.97 -15.44
N HIS A 95 12.08 -4.51 -16.58
CA HIS A 95 12.64 -4.19 -17.88
C HIS A 95 12.32 -2.74 -18.30
N PRO A 96 13.25 -1.99 -18.93
CA PRO A 96 13.04 -0.60 -19.33
C PRO A 96 11.79 -0.35 -20.18
N HIS A 97 11.41 -1.27 -21.07
CA HIS A 97 10.19 -1.17 -21.88
C HIS A 97 8.90 -1.23 -21.04
N PHE A 98 8.96 -1.77 -19.83
CA PHE A 98 7.84 -1.77 -18.89
C PHE A 98 7.92 -0.58 -17.92
N VAL A 99 9.12 -0.31 -17.41
CA VAL A 99 9.38 0.69 -16.36
C VAL A 99 9.15 2.11 -16.87
N ARG A 100 9.59 2.43 -18.09
CA ARG A 100 9.45 3.79 -18.66
C ARG A 100 8.00 4.21 -18.81
N PRO A 101 7.12 3.47 -19.51
CA PRO A 101 5.71 3.85 -19.59
C PRO A 101 5.03 3.91 -18.22
N MET A 102 5.42 3.05 -17.29
CA MET A 102 4.89 3.08 -15.91
C MET A 102 5.28 4.38 -15.20
N LEU A 103 6.53 4.81 -15.34
CA LEU A 103 7.00 6.06 -14.75
C LEU A 103 6.30 7.27 -15.38
N ASP A 104 6.21 7.32 -16.71
CA ASP A 104 5.54 8.41 -17.43
C ASP A 104 4.08 8.56 -16.97
N TYR A 105 3.37 7.43 -16.85
CA TYR A 105 2.01 7.44 -16.30
C TYR A 105 1.97 7.99 -14.87
N ILE A 106 2.86 7.53 -13.99
CA ILE A 106 2.93 7.97 -12.58
C ILE A 106 3.14 9.47 -12.50
N LEU A 107 4.09 10.00 -13.26
CA LEU A 107 4.43 11.42 -13.26
C LEU A 107 3.28 12.29 -13.76
N ASP A 108 2.68 11.90 -14.89
CA ASP A 108 1.53 12.58 -15.47
C ASP A 108 0.32 12.56 -14.55
N ASP A 109 -0.02 11.40 -13.99
CA ASP A 109 -1.15 11.24 -13.09
C ASP A 109 -0.95 12.02 -11.80
N PHE A 110 0.26 11.99 -11.23
CA PHE A 110 0.56 12.73 -10.02
C PHE A 110 0.58 14.25 -10.24
N ALA A 111 1.05 14.72 -11.40
CA ALA A 111 0.99 16.12 -11.79
C ALA A 111 -0.46 16.59 -11.91
N LYS A 112 -1.31 15.81 -12.60
CA LYS A 112 -2.75 16.08 -12.70
C LYS A 112 -3.43 16.08 -11.32
N PHE A 113 -3.06 15.13 -10.46
CA PHE A 113 -3.60 15.02 -9.11
C PHE A 113 -3.31 16.27 -8.27
N ARG A 114 -2.06 16.76 -8.23
CA ARG A 114 -1.68 18.00 -7.55
C ARG A 114 -2.38 19.21 -8.15
N LYS A 115 -2.39 19.33 -9.47
CA LYS A 115 -3.04 20.43 -10.19
C LYS A 115 -4.53 20.49 -9.90
N THR A 116 -5.23 19.36 -9.94
CA THR A 116 -6.67 19.27 -9.67
C THR A 116 -7.01 19.68 -8.24
N ASN A 117 -6.15 19.30 -7.29
CA ASN A 117 -6.32 19.64 -5.87
C ASN A 117 -5.74 21.01 -5.51
N GLN A 118 -5.04 21.69 -6.41
CA GLN A 118 -4.31 22.95 -6.16
C GLN A 118 -3.41 22.88 -4.92
N ASP A 119 -2.73 21.75 -4.73
CA ASP A 119 -1.93 21.48 -3.52
C ASP A 119 -0.65 20.69 -3.84
N ASP A 120 0.47 21.40 -3.90
CA ASP A 120 1.79 20.82 -4.12
C ASP A 120 2.38 20.12 -2.89
N SER A 121 1.72 20.23 -1.73
CA SER A 121 2.16 19.53 -0.52
C SER A 121 1.79 18.06 -0.49
N LEU A 122 0.96 17.58 -1.43
CA LEU A 122 0.57 16.17 -1.52
C LEU A 122 1.78 15.29 -1.88
N GLY A 123 1.84 14.11 -1.28
CA GLY A 123 2.88 13.12 -1.54
C GLY A 123 2.34 11.85 -2.18
N ALA A 124 3.22 11.13 -2.87
CA ALA A 124 2.93 9.84 -3.48
C ALA A 124 3.91 8.75 -3.02
N MET A 125 3.46 7.49 -3.10
CA MET A 125 4.30 6.31 -2.88
C MET A 125 4.04 5.30 -3.99
N VAL A 126 5.12 4.76 -4.55
CA VAL A 126 5.10 3.70 -5.57
C VAL A 126 5.58 2.41 -4.91
N VAL A 127 4.69 1.44 -4.77
CA VAL A 127 5.00 0.10 -4.25
C VAL A 127 5.34 -0.80 -5.42
N CYS A 128 6.60 -1.09 -5.60
CA CYS A 128 7.14 -1.84 -6.72
C CYS A 128 6.96 -3.36 -6.56
N ASP A 129 6.99 -4.11 -7.67
CA ASP A 129 6.93 -5.59 -7.68
C ASP A 129 8.22 -6.23 -7.15
N SER A 130 9.35 -5.56 -7.34
CA SER A 130 10.66 -6.01 -6.86
C SER A 130 11.56 -4.83 -6.47
N ALA A 131 12.66 -5.13 -5.78
CA ALA A 131 13.69 -4.13 -5.50
C ALA A 131 14.34 -3.64 -6.80
N GLU A 132 14.49 -4.52 -7.79
CA GLU A 132 15.05 -4.17 -9.09
C GLU A 132 14.13 -3.21 -9.86
N GLN A 133 12.82 -3.47 -9.91
CA GLN A 133 11.86 -2.53 -10.49
C GLN A 133 11.94 -1.15 -9.83
N ALA A 134 12.07 -1.12 -8.48
CA ALA A 134 12.18 0.14 -7.75
C ALA A 134 13.44 0.92 -8.14
N ARG A 135 14.58 0.22 -8.35
CA ARG A 135 15.84 0.85 -8.83
C ARG A 135 15.70 1.39 -10.23
N GLN A 136 15.14 0.60 -11.14
CA GLN A 136 14.96 0.98 -12.53
C GLN A 136 14.00 2.19 -12.67
N LEU A 137 12.88 2.20 -11.93
CA LEU A 137 11.97 3.35 -11.87
C LEU A 137 12.68 4.60 -11.34
N PHE A 138 13.47 4.46 -10.28
CA PHE A 138 14.21 5.60 -9.70
C PHE A 138 15.33 6.11 -10.61
N GLU A 139 16.06 5.22 -11.26
CA GLU A 139 17.10 5.59 -12.26
C GLU A 139 16.48 6.36 -13.43
N HIS A 140 15.38 5.87 -14.00
CA HIS A 140 14.66 6.59 -15.05
C HIS A 140 14.09 7.90 -14.55
N PHE A 141 13.59 7.97 -13.33
CA PHE A 141 13.13 9.21 -12.71
C PHE A 141 14.25 10.26 -12.65
N GLN A 142 15.47 9.86 -12.26
CA GLN A 142 16.61 10.78 -12.19
C GLN A 142 17.07 11.31 -13.56
N THR A 143 16.81 10.57 -14.62
CA THR A 143 17.20 10.96 -16.00
C THR A 143 16.07 11.66 -16.76
N ALA A 144 14.84 11.59 -16.28
CA ALA A 144 13.70 12.30 -16.87
C ALA A 144 13.79 13.80 -16.57
N SER A 145 13.59 14.64 -17.60
CA SER A 145 13.76 16.12 -17.51
C SER A 145 12.44 16.89 -17.49
N ASP A 146 11.31 16.21 -17.65
CA ASP A 146 10.00 16.81 -17.93
C ASP A 146 9.17 17.05 -16.68
N HIS A 147 9.74 16.90 -15.47
CA HIS A 147 9.05 17.11 -14.21
C HIS A 147 9.92 17.87 -13.20
N ASN A 148 9.24 18.51 -12.24
CA ASN A 148 9.88 19.22 -11.13
C ASN A 148 9.71 18.47 -9.78
N PHE A 149 9.40 17.16 -9.82
CA PHE A 149 9.24 16.36 -8.60
C PHE A 149 10.60 15.94 -8.04
N THR A 150 10.63 15.77 -6.73
CA THR A 150 11.72 15.14 -6.00
C THR A 150 11.31 13.73 -5.58
N ALA A 151 12.27 12.80 -5.57
CA ALA A 151 11.98 11.44 -5.15
C ALA A 151 13.08 10.83 -4.28
N ALA A 152 12.73 9.78 -3.55
CA ALA A 152 13.67 8.95 -2.82
C ALA A 152 13.38 7.46 -3.04
N LEU A 153 14.45 6.67 -3.10
CA LEU A 153 14.40 5.21 -3.19
C LEU A 153 14.63 4.60 -1.79
N ILE A 154 13.63 3.93 -1.24
CA ILE A 154 13.69 3.34 0.11
C ILE A 154 13.73 1.82 0.00
N LEU A 155 14.93 1.27 -0.02
CA LEU A 155 15.22 -0.16 0.04
C LEU A 155 16.17 -0.43 1.21
N HIS A 156 16.15 -1.67 1.72
CA HIS A 156 16.95 -2.04 2.91
C HIS A 156 18.47 -1.99 2.64
N ASP A 157 18.88 -2.15 1.40
CA ASP A 157 20.26 -2.21 0.92
C ASP A 157 20.71 -0.94 0.16
N VAL A 158 19.91 0.14 0.22
CA VAL A 158 20.25 1.45 -0.35
C VAL A 158 20.46 2.47 0.77
N GLY A 159 21.64 3.07 0.80
CA GLY A 159 22.05 3.97 1.87
C GLY A 159 22.19 3.32 3.24
N THR A 160 22.59 4.09 4.22
CA THR A 160 22.62 3.72 5.62
C THR A 160 21.21 3.80 6.23
N LYS A 161 21.06 3.28 7.46
CA LYS A 161 19.80 3.44 8.19
C LYS A 161 19.46 4.92 8.43
N ASP A 162 20.46 5.71 8.82
CA ASP A 162 20.27 7.14 9.15
C ASP A 162 19.89 7.96 7.91
N GLU A 163 20.46 7.65 6.74
CA GLU A 163 20.08 8.26 5.48
C GLU A 163 18.63 7.92 5.10
N ARG A 164 18.23 6.65 5.22
CA ARG A 164 16.83 6.26 4.96
C ARG A 164 15.87 6.94 5.92
N ASP A 165 16.21 7.02 7.20
CA ASP A 165 15.40 7.73 8.20
C ASP A 165 15.31 9.23 7.87
N GLN A 166 16.38 9.82 7.32
CA GLN A 166 16.36 11.21 6.87
C GLN A 166 15.46 11.40 5.63
N TRP A 167 15.54 10.52 4.62
CA TRP A 167 14.66 10.58 3.44
C TRP A 167 13.18 10.45 3.82
N VAL A 168 12.88 9.60 4.79
CA VAL A 168 11.53 9.48 5.35
C VAL A 168 11.08 10.77 6.05
N LYS A 169 11.96 11.43 6.80
CA LYS A 169 11.69 12.74 7.42
C LYS A 169 11.48 13.82 6.36
N ASP A 170 12.32 13.83 5.33
CA ASP A 170 12.22 14.80 4.22
C ASP A 170 10.91 14.62 3.44
N PHE A 171 10.44 13.37 3.23
CA PHE A 171 9.13 13.12 2.67
C PHE A 171 8.02 13.67 3.58
N LYS A 172 8.06 13.40 4.88
CA LYS A 172 7.07 13.92 5.84
C LYS A 172 7.03 15.45 5.88
N ALA A 173 8.19 16.07 5.72
CA ALA A 173 8.36 17.53 5.71
C ALA A 173 7.99 18.19 4.36
N GLY A 174 7.70 17.43 3.32
CA GLY A 174 7.35 17.96 1.99
C GLY A 174 8.54 18.29 1.09
N LYS A 175 9.77 17.91 1.47
CA LYS A 175 10.98 18.09 0.65
C LYS A 175 11.15 17.00 -0.42
N THR A 176 10.49 15.86 -0.22
CA THR A 176 10.46 14.75 -1.17
C THR A 176 9.01 14.49 -1.55
N ASP A 177 8.72 14.35 -2.84
CA ASP A 177 7.37 14.25 -3.37
C ASP A 177 6.92 12.80 -3.55
N ILE A 178 7.82 11.94 -4.03
CA ILE A 178 7.53 10.56 -4.39
C ILE A 178 8.51 9.61 -3.69
N LEU A 179 7.98 8.54 -3.09
CA LEU A 179 8.78 7.45 -2.54
C LEU A 179 8.66 6.21 -3.43
N PHE A 180 9.78 5.68 -3.90
CA PHE A 180 9.85 4.36 -4.54
C PHE A 180 10.24 3.33 -3.49
N VAL A 181 9.38 2.32 -3.28
CA VAL A 181 9.56 1.30 -2.23
C VAL A 181 9.27 -0.10 -2.76
N TYR A 182 9.78 -1.12 -2.07
CA TYR A 182 9.41 -2.51 -2.33
C TYR A 182 8.73 -3.14 -1.11
N ASN A 183 9.47 -3.45 -0.05
CA ASN A 183 8.94 -4.05 1.18
C ASN A 183 8.95 -3.10 2.38
N MET A 184 9.69 -2.01 2.28
CA MET A 184 9.80 -1.02 3.35
C MET A 184 8.61 -0.06 3.34
N LEU A 185 8.31 0.53 4.49
CA LEU A 185 7.25 1.52 4.71
C LEU A 185 5.82 1.02 4.49
N LEU A 186 5.61 -0.23 4.13
CA LEU A 186 4.26 -0.80 3.96
C LEU A 186 3.53 -0.95 5.29
N THR A 187 4.29 -1.06 6.39
CA THR A 187 3.77 -1.14 7.75
C THR A 187 4.46 -0.11 8.63
N GLY A 188 3.75 0.46 9.62
CA GLY A 188 4.32 1.38 10.60
C GLY A 188 4.72 2.78 10.07
N PHE A 189 4.58 3.05 8.78
CA PHE A 189 4.85 4.36 8.20
C PHE A 189 3.64 5.28 8.32
N ASP A 190 3.84 6.46 8.88
CA ASP A 190 2.81 7.48 9.05
C ASP A 190 3.27 8.81 8.43
N ALA A 191 2.58 9.22 7.37
CA ALA A 191 2.78 10.48 6.68
C ALA A 191 1.43 11.01 6.17
N PRO A 192 0.78 11.94 6.89
CA PRO A 192 -0.55 12.43 6.53
C PRO A 192 -0.66 13.01 5.12
N ARG A 193 0.42 13.62 4.61
CA ARG A 193 0.48 14.17 3.25
C ARG A 193 0.49 13.11 2.12
N LEU A 194 0.75 11.84 2.44
CA LEU A 194 0.67 10.74 1.49
C LEU A 194 -0.79 10.49 1.12
N LYS A 195 -1.20 10.87 -0.09
CA LYS A 195 -2.57 10.77 -0.59
C LYS A 195 -2.71 9.94 -1.85
N LYS A 196 -1.61 9.67 -2.55
CA LYS A 196 -1.61 8.88 -3.77
C LYS A 196 -0.68 7.67 -3.60
N LEU A 197 -1.22 6.47 -3.83
CA LEU A 197 -0.50 5.20 -3.73
C LEU A 197 -0.58 4.48 -5.07
N TYR A 198 0.55 4.15 -5.66
CA TYR A 198 0.66 3.38 -6.88
C TYR A 198 1.08 1.95 -6.54
N LEU A 199 0.24 0.96 -6.85
CA LEU A 199 0.49 -0.44 -6.56
C LEU A 199 0.97 -1.16 -7.81
N GLY A 200 2.27 -1.43 -7.90
CA GLY A 200 2.94 -2.15 -8.99
C GLY A 200 2.93 -3.66 -8.80
N ARG A 201 2.42 -4.18 -7.68
CA ARG A 201 2.40 -5.61 -7.39
C ARG A 201 1.11 -6.05 -6.71
N LEU A 202 0.78 -7.34 -6.89
CA LEU A 202 -0.29 -7.99 -6.15
C LEU A 202 0.11 -8.16 -4.67
N ILE A 203 -0.61 -7.49 -3.79
CA ILE A 203 -0.46 -7.61 -2.35
C ILE A 203 -1.72 -8.30 -1.81
N LYS A 204 -1.56 -9.33 -0.97
CA LYS A 204 -2.69 -10.14 -0.51
C LYS A 204 -3.13 -9.79 0.91
N ALA A 205 -4.43 -9.89 1.14
CA ALA A 205 -5.10 -9.91 2.44
C ALA A 205 -4.59 -8.83 3.41
N HIS A 206 -4.15 -9.24 4.60
CA HIS A 206 -3.69 -8.36 5.68
C HIS A 206 -2.62 -7.34 5.25
N ASN A 207 -1.65 -7.76 4.43
CA ASN A 207 -0.61 -6.85 3.94
C ASN A 207 -1.18 -5.79 2.99
N LEU A 208 -2.21 -6.12 2.20
CA LEU A 208 -2.91 -5.16 1.34
C LEU A 208 -3.55 -4.07 2.18
N LEU A 209 -4.31 -4.44 3.20
CA LEU A 209 -4.93 -3.45 4.09
C LEU A 209 -3.90 -2.54 4.76
N GLN A 210 -2.82 -3.12 5.30
CA GLN A 210 -1.75 -2.32 5.91
C GLN A 210 -1.13 -1.33 4.93
N THR A 211 -1.00 -1.70 3.67
CA THR A 211 -0.47 -0.84 2.61
C THR A 211 -1.48 0.25 2.24
N LEU A 212 -2.74 -0.12 2.05
CA LEU A 212 -3.82 0.82 1.71
C LEU A 212 -4.03 1.88 2.81
N THR A 213 -3.89 1.49 4.09
CA THR A 213 -4.03 2.42 5.20
C THR A 213 -2.91 3.47 5.29
N ARG A 214 -1.93 3.45 4.40
CA ARG A 214 -0.91 4.51 4.32
C ARG A 214 -1.49 5.82 3.77
N VAL A 215 -2.49 5.76 2.89
CA VAL A 215 -3.11 6.95 2.24
C VAL A 215 -4.42 7.41 2.88
N ASN A 216 -4.94 6.72 3.89
CA ASN A 216 -6.22 7.04 4.51
C ASN A 216 -6.10 7.95 5.77
N ARG A 217 -4.93 8.50 6.05
CA ARG A 217 -4.71 9.44 7.14
C ARG A 217 -5.35 10.79 6.84
N THR A 218 -5.91 11.43 7.86
CA THR A 218 -6.45 12.79 7.72
C THR A 218 -5.34 13.79 7.38
N TYR A 219 -5.61 14.67 6.43
CA TYR A 219 -4.69 15.72 6.02
C TYR A 219 -5.47 16.89 5.44
N LYS A 220 -5.34 18.06 6.02
CA LYS A 220 -6.10 19.26 5.62
C LYS A 220 -7.61 18.95 5.51
N SER A 221 -8.25 19.37 4.41
CA SER A 221 -9.67 19.12 4.10
C SER A 221 -9.91 17.88 3.22
N TYR A 222 -8.86 17.08 2.95
CA TYR A 222 -9.01 15.90 2.10
C TYR A 222 -9.89 14.84 2.76
N ARG A 223 -10.80 14.27 1.97
CA ARG A 223 -11.74 13.24 2.41
C ARG A 223 -11.37 11.84 1.90
N TYR A 224 -10.42 11.76 0.97
CA TYR A 224 -10.07 10.52 0.29
C TYR A 224 -8.56 10.30 0.25
N GLY A 225 -8.16 9.03 0.30
CA GLY A 225 -6.87 8.54 -0.16
C GLY A 225 -7.07 7.82 -1.50
N TYR A 226 -6.12 7.92 -2.41
CA TYR A 226 -6.23 7.41 -3.77
C TYR A 226 -5.23 6.28 -3.99
N VAL A 227 -5.71 5.21 -4.61
CA VAL A 227 -4.90 4.02 -4.92
C VAL A 227 -5.01 3.75 -6.41
N VAL A 228 -3.91 3.90 -7.12
CA VAL A 228 -3.80 3.54 -8.54
C VAL A 228 -3.32 2.10 -8.64
N ASP A 229 -4.07 1.30 -9.36
CA ASP A 229 -3.88 -0.14 -9.41
C ASP A 229 -3.26 -0.58 -10.74
N PHE A 230 -1.94 -0.85 -10.73
CA PHE A 230 -1.22 -1.44 -11.84
C PHE A 230 -1.23 -2.98 -11.82
N ALA A 231 -1.57 -3.58 -10.69
CA ALA A 231 -1.42 -5.01 -10.45
C ALA A 231 -2.74 -5.79 -10.52
N ASP A 232 -3.84 -5.12 -10.89
CA ASP A 232 -5.19 -5.70 -10.93
C ASP A 232 -5.60 -6.37 -9.61
N ILE A 233 -5.52 -5.58 -8.52
CA ILE A 233 -5.85 -6.04 -7.17
C ILE A 233 -7.35 -6.10 -6.87
N GLU A 234 -8.23 -5.79 -7.83
CA GLU A 234 -9.68 -5.67 -7.63
C GLU A 234 -10.25 -6.86 -6.86
N ARG A 235 -9.92 -8.06 -7.31
CA ARG A 235 -10.39 -9.29 -6.65
C ARG A 235 -9.88 -9.45 -5.23
N GLU A 236 -8.62 -9.12 -4.98
CA GLU A 236 -8.04 -9.20 -3.62
C GLU A 236 -8.56 -8.06 -2.73
N PHE A 237 -8.81 -6.89 -3.29
CA PHE A 237 -9.43 -5.77 -2.60
C PHE A 237 -10.85 -6.11 -2.16
N ASP A 238 -11.68 -6.64 -3.07
CA ASP A 238 -13.05 -7.05 -2.78
C ASP A 238 -13.11 -8.21 -1.80
N LYS A 239 -12.25 -9.23 -1.96
CA LYS A 239 -12.16 -10.35 -1.04
C LYS A 239 -11.77 -9.90 0.37
N THR A 240 -10.82 -9.00 0.47
CA THR A 240 -10.35 -8.47 1.75
C THR A 240 -11.43 -7.63 2.41
N ASN A 241 -12.11 -6.78 1.66
CA ASN A 241 -13.24 -6.01 2.15
C ASN A 241 -14.38 -6.92 2.61
N ARG A 242 -14.75 -7.95 1.82
CA ARG A 242 -15.79 -8.91 2.22
C ARG A 242 -15.44 -9.64 3.50
N ALA A 243 -14.21 -10.13 3.63
CA ALA A 243 -13.80 -10.81 4.86
C ALA A 243 -13.93 -9.89 6.10
N TYR A 244 -13.65 -8.61 5.96
CA TYR A 244 -13.88 -7.62 7.00
C TYR A 244 -15.38 -7.38 7.28
N TRP A 245 -16.21 -7.33 6.25
CA TRP A 245 -17.66 -7.20 6.38
C TRP A 245 -18.29 -8.44 6.99
N ASP A 246 -17.84 -9.62 6.60
CA ASP A 246 -18.34 -10.89 7.13
C ASP A 246 -18.02 -11.03 8.63
N GLU A 247 -16.81 -10.66 9.05
CA GLU A 247 -16.47 -10.64 10.47
C GLU A 247 -17.28 -9.60 11.23
N LEU A 248 -17.43 -8.40 10.66
CA LEU A 248 -18.27 -7.35 11.22
C LEU A 248 -19.71 -7.83 11.40
N SER A 249 -20.29 -8.48 10.38
CA SER A 249 -21.65 -9.01 10.39
C SER A 249 -21.82 -10.13 11.43
N ASN A 250 -20.87 -11.04 11.52
CA ASN A 250 -20.88 -12.12 12.50
C ASN A 250 -20.77 -11.64 13.95
N GLU A 251 -20.15 -10.48 14.15
CA GLU A 251 -19.90 -9.90 15.47
C GLU A 251 -20.99 -8.97 15.97
N LEU A 252 -21.64 -8.23 15.05
CA LEU A 252 -22.67 -7.24 15.38
C LEU A 252 -24.08 -7.83 15.32
N GLY A 253 -24.24 -9.05 14.79
CA GLY A 253 -25.58 -9.67 14.64
C GLY A 253 -26.53 -8.78 13.85
N ASP A 254 -27.80 -8.78 14.22
CA ASP A 254 -28.87 -8.03 13.54
C ASP A 254 -28.80 -6.51 13.67
N GLU A 255 -27.82 -5.94 14.41
CA GLU A 255 -27.67 -4.50 14.57
C GLU A 255 -27.19 -3.79 13.29
N ILE A 256 -26.61 -4.53 12.32
CA ILE A 256 -26.14 -3.95 11.04
C ILE A 256 -27.30 -3.48 10.15
N GLY A 257 -28.48 -4.03 10.30
CA GLY A 257 -29.66 -3.65 9.50
C GLY A 257 -30.07 -2.19 9.61
N SER A 258 -29.62 -1.48 10.65
CA SER A 258 -29.95 -0.06 10.89
C SER A 258 -29.00 0.96 10.26
N TYR A 259 -27.83 0.52 9.73
CA TYR A 259 -26.81 1.42 9.17
C TYR A 259 -26.67 1.38 7.65
N SER A 260 -27.51 0.61 6.96
CA SER A 260 -27.53 0.48 5.48
C SER A 260 -28.56 1.37 4.77
N GLN A 261 -29.08 2.41 5.45
CA GLN A 261 -29.95 3.42 4.81
C GLN A 261 -29.22 4.73 4.59
#